data_92ed9502b4bbcb849a60bc850068854e
#
_entry.id   92ed9502b4bbcb849a60bc850068854e
#
_cell.length_a   1.000
_cell.length_b   1.000
_cell.length_c   1.000
_cell.angle_alpha   90.00
_cell.angle_beta   90.00
_cell.angle_gamma   90.00
#
_symmetry.space_group_name_H-M   'P 1'
#
loop_
_entity.id
_entity.type
_entity.pdbx_description
1 polymer ?
#
loop_
_entity_poly.entity_id
_entity_poly.type
_entity_poly.pdbx_seq_one_letter_code
_entity_poly.pdbx_strand_id
1 'polypeptide(L)'
;MSKKATEFQRKAMSRMYRGKEIFKPLNTGWIDENVACVREWVANIFFYRKGDTTIMIDAGYNYDRLAEKMSWLGIDPKSSRHILITHQDTDHVGAVEADSPGLFRTAKLYIGEIENRYLTGEVRRKVIYHLYKLPQVTIRNEKRLLHDGEVFDINGIKIECFLVPGHTWGHMVYLVEEKYLFTGDTLWFGADGGYSFISALAEDNKLSVKSLALLEKELKKRGLHPLFITGHTGWTDNFAFAFAHKNELCSPFKKRVHDPLAPYDAYDESDDTEEKAKGAFLKGIGR
;
A
#
# COMPACT_ATOMS: atom_id res chain seq x y z
N MET A 1 -9.52 -6.78 14.88
CA MET A 1 -9.97 -8.20 14.64
C MET A 1 -9.24 -9.16 15.58
N SER A 2 -9.91 -10.22 16.07
CA SER A 2 -9.20 -11.21 16.89
C SER A 2 -8.18 -11.97 16.07
N LYS A 3 -7.06 -12.43 16.69
CA LYS A 3 -6.00 -13.22 16.05
C LYS A 3 -6.54 -14.45 15.28
N LYS A 4 -7.56 -15.13 15.83
CA LYS A 4 -8.21 -16.29 15.18
C LYS A 4 -9.00 -15.89 13.94
N ALA A 5 -9.70 -14.73 13.95
CA ALA A 5 -10.46 -14.24 12.80
C ALA A 5 -9.52 -13.84 11.66
N THR A 6 -8.40 -13.17 11.98
CA THR A 6 -7.38 -12.79 11.00
C THR A 6 -6.75 -14.02 10.34
N GLU A 7 -6.40 -15.05 11.12
CA GLU A 7 -5.84 -16.29 10.59
C GLU A 7 -6.84 -17.08 9.73
N PHE A 8 -8.10 -17.11 10.12
CA PHE A 8 -9.16 -17.72 9.29
C PHE A 8 -9.31 -17.00 7.95
N GLN A 9 -9.35 -15.66 7.99
CA GLN A 9 -9.42 -14.84 6.77
C GLN A 9 -8.22 -15.11 5.85
N ARG A 10 -6.99 -15.11 6.39
CA ARG A 10 -5.77 -15.45 5.64
C ARG A 10 -5.91 -16.79 4.93
N LYS A 11 -6.30 -17.85 5.65
CA LYS A 11 -6.46 -19.20 5.07
C LYS A 11 -7.52 -19.24 3.97
N ALA A 12 -8.63 -18.52 4.15
CA ALA A 12 -9.68 -18.48 3.14
C ALA A 12 -9.21 -17.76 1.88
N MET A 13 -8.55 -16.59 2.03
CA MET A 13 -8.02 -15.80 0.92
C MET A 13 -6.88 -16.52 0.19
N SER A 14 -5.96 -17.16 0.93
CA SER A 14 -4.91 -18.00 0.34
C SER A 14 -5.50 -19.09 -0.58
N ARG A 15 -6.54 -19.81 -0.12
CA ARG A 15 -7.23 -20.81 -0.96
C ARG A 15 -7.89 -20.20 -2.19
N MET A 16 -8.48 -19.02 -2.07
CA MET A 16 -9.18 -18.33 -3.17
C MET A 16 -8.21 -17.83 -4.24
N TYR A 17 -7.03 -17.35 -3.84
CA TYR A 17 -6.07 -16.71 -4.73
C TYR A 17 -4.88 -17.59 -5.10
N ARG A 18 -4.78 -18.81 -4.58
CA ARG A 18 -3.69 -19.74 -4.89
C ARG A 18 -3.58 -19.95 -6.39
N GLY A 19 -2.36 -19.91 -6.91
CA GLY A 19 -2.07 -20.01 -8.34
C GLY A 19 -2.45 -18.79 -9.19
N LYS A 20 -2.98 -17.72 -8.55
CA LYS A 20 -3.31 -16.46 -9.22
C LYS A 20 -2.27 -15.40 -8.88
N GLU A 21 -1.59 -14.89 -9.87
CA GLU A 21 -0.61 -13.79 -9.69
C GLU A 21 -1.32 -12.43 -9.57
N ILE A 22 -2.23 -12.29 -8.60
CA ILE A 22 -2.94 -11.04 -8.32
C ILE A 22 -2.08 -10.12 -7.46
N PHE A 23 -1.44 -10.71 -6.45
CA PHE A 23 -0.57 -10.01 -5.53
C PHE A 23 0.84 -10.57 -5.66
N LYS A 24 1.83 -9.69 -5.81
CA LYS A 24 3.26 -10.00 -5.86
C LYS A 24 4.02 -9.06 -4.94
N PRO A 25 3.77 -9.14 -3.61
CA PRO A 25 4.42 -8.27 -2.66
C PRO A 25 5.94 -8.48 -2.71
N LEU A 26 6.66 -7.42 -2.45
CA LEU A 26 8.10 -7.48 -2.20
C LEU A 26 8.35 -8.26 -0.90
N ASN A 27 9.43 -8.99 -0.84
CA ASN A 27 9.94 -9.49 0.45
C ASN A 27 10.42 -8.31 1.31
N THR A 28 10.53 -8.56 2.62
CA THR A 28 11.11 -7.58 3.56
C THR A 28 12.54 -7.26 3.16
N GLY A 29 12.88 -5.98 3.09
CA GLY A 29 14.20 -5.53 2.65
C GLY A 29 14.26 -4.04 2.34
N TRP A 30 15.41 -3.57 1.89
CA TRP A 30 15.63 -2.20 1.46
C TRP A 30 15.48 -2.08 -0.06
N ILE A 31 14.76 -1.06 -0.53
CA ILE A 31 14.68 -0.67 -1.96
C ILE A 31 15.93 0.10 -2.36
N ASP A 32 16.33 1.05 -1.52
CA ASP A 32 17.57 1.82 -1.58
C ASP A 32 18.00 2.24 -0.16
N GLU A 33 18.93 3.17 -0.04
CA GLU A 33 19.46 3.65 1.24
C GLU A 33 18.42 4.36 2.13
N ASN A 34 17.28 4.80 1.56
CA ASN A 34 16.26 5.59 2.25
C ASN A 34 14.95 4.85 2.43
N VAL A 35 14.59 3.91 1.54
CA VAL A 35 13.29 3.25 1.53
C VAL A 35 13.42 1.79 1.87
N ALA A 36 12.76 1.38 2.94
CA ALA A 36 12.60 -0.01 3.34
C ALA A 36 11.16 -0.49 3.12
N CYS A 37 11.01 -1.80 2.98
CA CYS A 37 9.75 -2.49 2.81
C CYS A 37 9.64 -3.63 3.83
N VAL A 38 8.50 -3.74 4.49
CA VAL A 38 8.11 -4.93 5.26
C VAL A 38 6.95 -5.61 4.54
N ARG A 39 7.07 -6.91 4.31
CA ARG A 39 6.00 -7.73 3.77
C ARG A 39 5.08 -8.21 4.89
N GLU A 40 3.79 -7.98 4.73
CA GLU A 40 2.74 -8.59 5.54
C GLU A 40 1.73 -9.29 4.63
N TRP A 41 1.89 -10.59 4.46
CA TRP A 41 1.09 -11.41 3.52
C TRP A 41 1.16 -10.84 2.11
N VAL A 42 0.06 -10.25 1.63
CA VAL A 42 -0.05 -9.69 0.28
C VAL A 42 0.22 -8.19 0.21
N ALA A 43 0.38 -7.52 1.35
CA ALA A 43 0.63 -6.08 1.42
C ALA A 43 2.08 -5.77 1.77
N ASN A 44 2.53 -4.62 1.34
CA ASN A 44 3.80 -4.03 1.70
C ASN A 44 3.58 -2.76 2.50
N ILE A 45 4.31 -2.63 3.61
CA ILE A 45 4.41 -1.45 4.44
C ILE A 45 5.76 -0.82 4.14
N PHE A 46 5.79 0.47 3.90
CA PHE A 46 7.04 1.15 3.56
C PHE A 46 7.50 2.08 4.68
N PHE A 47 8.80 2.27 4.75
CA PHE A 47 9.47 3.17 5.68
C PHE A 47 10.42 4.05 4.88
N TYR A 48 10.23 5.35 4.96
CA TYR A 48 11.19 6.30 4.43
C TYR A 48 12.00 6.88 5.58
N ARG A 49 13.34 6.82 5.48
CA ARG A 49 14.27 7.31 6.50
C ARG A 49 15.19 8.39 5.95
N LYS A 50 15.29 9.50 6.70
CA LYS A 50 16.24 10.58 6.44
C LYS A 50 16.81 11.07 7.78
N GLY A 51 18.11 10.85 7.99
CA GLY A 51 18.73 11.08 9.30
C GLY A 51 18.05 10.24 10.39
N ASP A 52 17.65 10.90 11.48
CA ASP A 52 16.98 10.26 12.61
C ASP A 52 15.45 10.18 12.47
N THR A 53 14.89 10.69 11.37
CA THR A 53 13.44 10.67 11.15
C THR A 53 13.05 9.49 10.26
N THR A 54 12.08 8.71 10.74
CA THR A 54 11.45 7.63 9.97
C THR A 54 9.96 7.94 9.80
N ILE A 55 9.50 7.93 8.56
CA ILE A 55 8.08 8.01 8.20
C ILE A 55 7.65 6.63 7.74
N MET A 56 6.50 6.17 8.18
CA MET A 56 5.87 4.94 7.74
C MET A 56 4.76 5.27 6.73
N ILE A 57 4.64 4.50 5.67
CA ILE A 57 3.56 4.59 4.68
C ILE A 57 2.73 3.33 4.77
N ASP A 58 1.47 3.49 5.11
CA ASP A 58 0.51 2.49 5.51
C ASP A 58 0.93 1.72 6.77
N ALA A 59 0.04 0.89 7.31
CA ALA A 59 0.25 0.18 8.58
C ALA A 59 -0.13 -1.31 8.51
N GLY A 60 -0.23 -1.86 7.30
CA GLY A 60 -0.44 -3.29 7.07
C GLY A 60 -1.61 -3.90 7.82
N TYR A 61 -1.56 -5.20 8.00
CA TYR A 61 -2.50 -5.94 8.86
C TYR A 61 -2.12 -5.81 10.34
N ASN A 62 -3.04 -6.20 11.23
CA ASN A 62 -2.72 -6.45 12.64
C ASN A 62 -1.97 -7.80 12.76
N TYR A 63 -0.67 -7.78 12.46
CA TYR A 63 0.17 -8.96 12.33
C TYR A 63 1.27 -8.98 13.37
N ASP A 64 1.34 -10.07 14.14
CA ASP A 64 2.25 -10.19 15.31
C ASP A 64 3.75 -10.08 14.95
N ARG A 65 4.11 -10.39 13.69
CA ARG A 65 5.50 -10.38 13.22
C ARG A 65 5.97 -9.05 12.64
N LEU A 66 5.10 -8.03 12.59
CA LEU A 66 5.50 -6.73 12.03
C LEU A 66 6.72 -6.16 12.76
N ALA A 67 6.69 -6.16 14.10
CA ALA A 67 7.81 -5.66 14.90
C ALA A 67 9.09 -6.50 14.72
N GLU A 68 8.96 -7.82 14.56
CA GLU A 68 10.09 -8.72 14.25
C GLU A 68 10.72 -8.33 12.92
N LYS A 69 9.93 -8.21 11.85
CA LYS A 69 10.43 -7.84 10.51
C LYS A 69 11.01 -6.43 10.46
N MET A 70 10.44 -5.49 11.20
CA MET A 70 11.05 -4.17 11.38
C MET A 70 12.45 -4.26 12.00
N SER A 71 12.64 -5.18 12.98
CA SER A 71 13.96 -5.38 13.60
C SER A 71 15.01 -5.91 12.62
N TRP A 72 14.60 -6.74 11.64
CA TRP A 72 15.51 -7.19 10.56
C TRP A 72 16.09 -6.03 9.75
N LEU A 73 15.34 -4.94 9.64
CA LEU A 73 15.73 -3.71 8.93
C LEU A 73 16.42 -2.67 9.82
N GLY A 74 16.57 -2.96 11.12
CA GLY A 74 17.09 -2.00 12.10
C GLY A 74 16.13 -0.82 12.34
N ILE A 75 14.82 -1.03 12.19
CA ILE A 75 13.79 -0.02 12.41
C ILE A 75 13.09 -0.30 13.75
N ASP A 76 13.23 0.61 14.72
CA ASP A 76 12.46 0.55 15.96
C ASP A 76 11.01 0.97 15.69
N PRO A 77 9.99 0.15 16.01
CA PRO A 77 8.58 0.55 15.89
C PRO A 77 8.25 1.87 16.60
N LYS A 78 8.93 2.18 17.70
CA LYS A 78 8.75 3.45 18.44
C LYS A 78 9.25 4.68 17.69
N SER A 79 10.15 4.52 16.71
CA SER A 79 10.63 5.61 15.87
C SER A 79 9.59 6.02 14.81
N SER A 80 8.65 5.13 14.45
CA SER A 80 7.59 5.39 13.48
C SER A 80 6.47 6.24 14.08
N ARG A 81 6.77 7.51 14.34
CA ARG A 81 5.83 8.47 14.96
C ARG A 81 4.92 9.16 13.95
N HIS A 82 5.19 9.02 12.67
CA HIS A 82 4.45 9.64 11.58
C HIS A 82 4.08 8.56 10.57
N ILE A 83 2.78 8.37 10.36
CA ILE A 83 2.26 7.36 9.44
C ILE A 83 1.37 8.04 8.39
N LEU A 84 1.76 7.95 7.13
CA LEU A 84 0.97 8.38 5.99
C LEU A 84 0.06 7.24 5.58
N ILE A 85 -1.24 7.43 5.62
CA ILE A 85 -2.24 6.41 5.27
C ILE A 85 -2.77 6.71 3.87
N THR A 86 -2.57 5.77 2.94
CA THR A 86 -3.09 5.90 1.58
C THR A 86 -4.60 5.76 1.56
N HIS A 87 -5.13 4.73 2.23
CA HIS A 87 -6.56 4.50 2.39
C HIS A 87 -6.85 3.59 3.59
N GLN A 88 -8.12 3.38 3.90
CA GLN A 88 -8.58 2.77 5.17
C GLN A 88 -8.75 1.25 5.10
N ASP A 89 -8.46 0.55 4.02
CA ASP A 89 -8.62 -0.90 3.95
C ASP A 89 -7.70 -1.60 4.99
N THR A 90 -8.14 -2.73 5.54
CA THR A 90 -7.53 -3.32 6.74
C THR A 90 -6.09 -3.78 6.57
N ASP A 91 -5.68 -4.02 5.35
CA ASP A 91 -4.30 -4.33 5.00
C ASP A 91 -3.39 -3.09 4.90
N HIS A 92 -3.96 -1.90 5.05
CA HIS A 92 -3.25 -0.62 5.08
C HIS A 92 -3.33 0.10 6.45
N VAL A 93 -4.27 -0.30 7.31
CA VAL A 93 -4.45 0.37 8.62
C VAL A 93 -4.53 -0.59 9.82
N GLY A 94 -4.35 -1.90 9.61
CA GLY A 94 -4.59 -2.91 10.64
C GLY A 94 -3.74 -2.74 11.90
N ALA A 95 -2.48 -2.34 11.80
CA ALA A 95 -1.62 -2.15 12.97
C ALA A 95 -1.94 -0.89 13.78
N VAL A 96 -2.79 0.02 13.27
CA VAL A 96 -3.28 1.20 13.99
C VAL A 96 -4.75 1.10 14.38
N GLU A 97 -5.42 -0.01 14.09
CA GLU A 97 -6.78 -0.25 14.61
C GLU A 97 -6.82 -0.20 16.14
N ALA A 98 -7.94 0.26 16.68
CA ALA A 98 -8.10 0.51 18.12
C ALA A 98 -7.92 -0.73 19.00
N ASP A 99 -8.13 -1.93 18.47
CA ASP A 99 -7.96 -3.24 19.12
C ASP A 99 -6.63 -3.93 18.77
N SER A 100 -5.76 -3.25 18.00
CA SER A 100 -4.44 -3.78 17.65
C SER A 100 -3.52 -3.87 18.87
N PRO A 101 -2.40 -4.63 18.81
CA PRO A 101 -1.42 -4.72 19.89
C PRO A 101 -0.81 -3.40 20.32
N GLY A 102 -1.05 -2.31 19.62
CA GLY A 102 -0.66 -0.96 19.99
C GLY A 102 0.77 -0.57 19.66
N LEU A 103 1.39 -1.23 18.67
CA LEU A 103 2.74 -0.89 18.18
C LEU A 103 2.88 0.59 17.84
N PHE A 104 1.89 1.17 17.18
CA PHE A 104 1.91 2.56 16.71
C PHE A 104 0.86 3.44 17.40
N ARG A 105 0.45 3.10 18.62
CA ARG A 105 -0.64 3.77 19.34
C ARG A 105 -0.42 5.28 19.52
N THR A 106 0.82 5.71 19.62
CA THR A 106 1.18 7.13 19.81
C THR A 106 1.59 7.83 18.51
N ALA A 107 1.57 7.13 17.39
CA ALA A 107 1.90 7.74 16.11
C ALA A 107 0.79 8.70 15.66
N LYS A 108 1.19 9.80 15.04
CA LYS A 108 0.29 10.72 14.34
C LYS A 108 0.02 10.20 12.94
N LEU A 109 -1.25 10.11 12.57
CA LEU A 109 -1.66 9.69 11.24
C LEU A 109 -1.91 10.88 10.34
N TYR A 110 -1.54 10.74 9.10
CA TYR A 110 -1.79 11.69 8.01
C TYR A 110 -2.67 10.96 7.00
N ILE A 111 -3.90 11.41 6.82
CA ILE A 111 -4.92 10.72 6.02
C ILE A 111 -5.76 11.72 5.26
N GLY A 112 -6.19 11.40 4.05
CA GLY A 112 -7.10 12.24 3.29
C GLY A 112 -8.39 12.57 4.07
N GLU A 113 -8.85 13.83 4.00
CA GLU A 113 -10.09 14.24 4.66
C GLU A 113 -11.29 13.38 4.21
N ILE A 114 -11.39 13.11 2.90
CA ILE A 114 -12.45 12.28 2.34
C ILE A 114 -12.30 10.83 2.84
N GLU A 115 -11.08 10.32 2.93
CA GLU A 115 -10.82 8.96 3.41
C GLU A 115 -11.19 8.80 4.89
N ASN A 116 -10.96 9.84 5.71
CA ASN A 116 -11.35 9.82 7.11
C ASN A 116 -12.86 9.61 7.34
N ARG A 117 -13.72 9.92 6.36
CA ARG A 117 -15.17 9.70 6.44
C ARG A 117 -15.57 8.21 6.56
N TYR A 118 -14.71 7.29 6.07
CA TYR A 118 -14.88 5.87 6.33
C TYR A 118 -14.59 5.53 7.80
N LEU A 119 -13.56 6.13 8.38
CA LEU A 119 -13.18 5.89 9.78
C LEU A 119 -14.19 6.46 10.77
N THR A 120 -14.88 7.55 10.41
CA THR A 120 -15.98 8.12 11.22
C THR A 120 -17.30 7.39 11.05
N GLY A 121 -17.41 6.48 10.07
CA GLY A 121 -18.64 5.75 9.76
C GLY A 121 -19.65 6.55 8.92
N GLU A 122 -19.28 7.75 8.47
CA GLU A 122 -20.12 8.57 7.59
C GLU A 122 -20.30 7.90 6.20
N VAL A 123 -19.24 7.24 5.74
CA VAL A 123 -19.23 6.46 4.51
C VAL A 123 -18.88 5.00 4.83
N ARG A 124 -19.43 4.06 4.07
CA ARG A 124 -19.12 2.62 4.19
C ARG A 124 -18.37 2.14 2.97
N ARG A 125 -17.24 1.52 3.20
CA ARG A 125 -16.41 0.88 2.16
C ARG A 125 -17.17 -0.28 1.52
N LYS A 126 -17.26 -0.27 0.18
CA LYS A 126 -17.94 -1.28 -0.61
C LYS A 126 -16.97 -1.86 -1.64
N VAL A 127 -16.97 -3.16 -1.78
CA VAL A 127 -16.15 -3.92 -2.74
C VAL A 127 -17.01 -4.87 -3.55
N ILE A 128 -16.41 -5.58 -4.52
CA ILE A 128 -17.10 -6.53 -5.40
C ILE A 128 -18.31 -5.86 -6.07
N TYR A 129 -18.03 -4.77 -6.81
CA TYR A 129 -19.06 -4.00 -7.51
C TYR A 129 -20.19 -3.53 -6.60
N HIS A 130 -19.87 -3.07 -5.38
CA HIS A 130 -20.78 -2.61 -4.33
C HIS A 130 -21.67 -3.69 -3.69
N LEU A 131 -21.43 -4.96 -3.98
CA LEU A 131 -22.23 -6.06 -3.41
C LEU A 131 -21.86 -6.39 -1.97
N TYR A 132 -20.61 -6.10 -1.57
CA TYR A 132 -20.10 -6.41 -0.24
C TYR A 132 -19.65 -5.16 0.50
N LYS A 133 -20.08 -4.99 1.74
CA LYS A 133 -19.64 -3.91 2.65
C LYS A 133 -18.56 -4.44 3.58
N LEU A 134 -17.40 -3.79 3.59
CA LEU A 134 -16.35 -4.12 4.54
C LEU A 134 -16.72 -3.66 5.96
N PRO A 135 -16.20 -4.35 7.00
CA PRO A 135 -16.30 -3.87 8.37
C PRO A 135 -15.72 -2.46 8.51
N GLN A 136 -16.29 -1.69 9.43
CA GLN A 136 -15.74 -0.39 9.74
C GLN A 136 -14.47 -0.53 10.58
N VAL A 137 -13.41 0.15 10.18
CA VAL A 137 -12.17 0.29 10.95
C VAL A 137 -12.34 1.43 11.95
N THR A 138 -11.84 1.24 13.16
CA THR A 138 -11.81 2.27 14.21
C THR A 138 -10.37 2.58 14.56
N ILE A 139 -9.99 3.86 14.47
CA ILE A 139 -8.64 4.34 14.77
C ILE A 139 -8.72 5.48 15.78
N ARG A 140 -7.95 5.36 16.87
CA ARG A 140 -7.94 6.34 17.98
C ARG A 140 -6.78 7.32 17.93
N ASN A 141 -5.79 7.09 17.07
CA ASN A 141 -4.64 7.95 16.91
C ASN A 141 -5.05 9.39 16.57
N GLU A 142 -4.21 10.35 16.96
CA GLU A 142 -4.29 11.72 16.44
C GLU A 142 -4.18 11.70 14.91
N LYS A 143 -5.03 12.46 14.23
CA LYS A 143 -5.07 12.54 12.78
C LYS A 143 -4.84 13.97 12.31
N ARG A 144 -4.00 14.13 11.29
CA ARG A 144 -3.96 15.30 10.43
C ARG A 144 -4.71 14.95 9.14
N LEU A 145 -5.75 15.72 8.85
CA LEU A 145 -6.51 15.56 7.61
C LEU A 145 -5.79 16.31 6.50
N LEU A 146 -5.66 15.66 5.34
CA LEU A 146 -4.93 16.15 4.18
C LEU A 146 -5.89 16.44 3.02
N HIS A 147 -5.53 17.43 2.22
CA HIS A 147 -6.26 17.84 1.02
C HIS A 147 -5.42 17.58 -0.24
N ASP A 148 -6.08 17.53 -1.40
CA ASP A 148 -5.42 17.36 -2.70
C ASP A 148 -4.41 18.48 -2.97
N GLY A 149 -3.22 18.11 -3.43
CA GLY A 149 -2.13 19.03 -3.72
C GLY A 149 -1.45 19.67 -2.50
N GLU A 150 -1.80 19.25 -1.29
CA GLU A 150 -1.16 19.78 -0.07
C GLU A 150 0.31 19.34 -0.02
N VAL A 151 1.17 20.32 0.28
CA VAL A 151 2.61 20.10 0.51
C VAL A 151 2.92 20.44 1.97
N PHE A 152 3.62 19.55 2.64
CA PHE A 152 4.03 19.75 4.04
C PHE A 152 5.37 19.09 4.33
N ASP A 153 5.90 19.41 5.50
CA ASP A 153 7.19 18.92 5.98
C ASP A 153 7.01 18.12 7.28
N ILE A 154 7.76 17.03 7.39
CA ILE A 154 7.94 16.27 8.62
C ILE A 154 9.44 16.21 8.91
N ASN A 155 9.93 17.05 9.83
CA ASN A 155 11.32 17.07 10.27
C ASN A 155 12.35 17.17 9.11
N GLY A 156 12.07 18.01 8.12
CA GLY A 156 12.94 18.21 6.95
C GLY A 156 12.70 17.20 5.83
N ILE A 157 11.63 16.43 5.88
CA ILE A 157 11.17 15.55 4.81
C ILE A 157 9.98 16.20 4.12
N LYS A 158 10.15 16.60 2.87
CA LYS A 158 9.10 17.19 2.03
C LYS A 158 8.15 16.10 1.55
N ILE A 159 6.85 16.31 1.75
CA ILE A 159 5.79 15.40 1.31
C ILE A 159 4.74 16.21 0.57
N GLU A 160 4.35 15.73 -0.60
CA GLU A 160 3.22 16.22 -1.36
C GLU A 160 2.20 15.10 -1.50
N CYS A 161 0.93 15.41 -1.32
CA CYS A 161 -0.14 14.44 -1.46
C CYS A 161 -1.06 14.77 -2.63
N PHE A 162 -1.50 13.70 -3.33
CA PHE A 162 -2.44 13.77 -4.43
C PHE A 162 -3.67 12.94 -4.06
N LEU A 163 -4.85 13.50 -4.25
CA LEU A 163 -6.09 12.75 -4.18
C LEU A 163 -6.29 11.99 -5.50
N VAL A 164 -6.22 10.67 -5.44
CA VAL A 164 -6.35 9.77 -6.60
C VAL A 164 -7.51 8.80 -6.35
N PRO A 165 -8.76 9.28 -6.42
CA PRO A 165 -9.94 8.51 -6.04
C PRO A 165 -10.27 7.44 -7.06
N GLY A 166 -10.97 6.40 -6.60
CA GLY A 166 -11.51 5.31 -7.41
C GLY A 166 -11.42 3.97 -6.73
N HIS A 167 -10.25 3.58 -6.22
CA HIS A 167 -10.16 2.43 -5.32
C HIS A 167 -11.00 2.69 -4.07
N THR A 168 -10.73 3.77 -3.37
CA THR A 168 -11.65 4.44 -2.44
C THR A 168 -11.91 5.86 -2.92
N TRP A 169 -12.92 6.53 -2.35
CA TRP A 169 -13.22 7.94 -2.70
C TRP A 169 -12.17 8.93 -2.21
N GLY A 170 -11.44 8.59 -1.18
CA GLY A 170 -10.46 9.45 -0.54
C GLY A 170 -9.01 8.98 -0.65
N HIS A 171 -8.73 8.02 -1.55
CA HIS A 171 -7.40 7.45 -1.68
C HIS A 171 -6.34 8.52 -1.97
N MET A 172 -5.28 8.53 -1.14
CA MET A 172 -4.15 9.45 -1.26
C MET A 172 -2.91 8.74 -1.79
N VAL A 173 -2.18 9.45 -2.62
CA VAL A 173 -0.85 9.08 -3.12
C VAL A 173 0.16 10.08 -2.57
N TYR A 174 1.31 9.61 -2.11
CA TYR A 174 2.31 10.45 -1.47
C TYR A 174 3.61 10.51 -2.29
N LEU A 175 4.01 11.73 -2.65
CA LEU A 175 5.31 12.01 -3.27
C LEU A 175 6.26 12.53 -2.18
N VAL A 176 7.26 11.72 -1.83
CA VAL A 176 8.24 12.03 -0.80
C VAL A 176 9.54 12.48 -1.48
N GLU A 177 10.05 13.66 -1.11
CA GLU A 177 11.28 14.27 -1.60
C GLU A 177 11.34 14.39 -3.15
N GLU A 178 10.17 14.50 -3.81
CA GLU A 178 10.05 14.48 -5.28
C GLU A 178 10.66 13.23 -5.95
N LYS A 179 11.11 12.25 -5.16
CA LYS A 179 11.84 11.05 -5.59
C LYS A 179 11.04 9.77 -5.47
N TYR A 180 10.15 9.64 -4.48
CA TYR A 180 9.44 8.39 -4.18
C TYR A 180 7.94 8.64 -4.22
N LEU A 181 7.23 7.92 -5.08
CA LEU A 181 5.78 8.00 -5.20
C LEU A 181 5.15 6.72 -4.65
N PHE A 182 4.57 6.81 -3.46
CA PHE A 182 3.84 5.73 -2.82
C PHE A 182 2.39 5.76 -3.27
N THR A 183 1.99 4.80 -4.08
CA THR A 183 0.71 4.84 -4.81
C THR A 183 -0.41 4.07 -4.12
N GLY A 184 -0.10 3.30 -3.05
CA GLY A 184 -1.09 2.41 -2.44
C GLY A 184 -1.75 1.54 -3.51
N ASP A 185 -3.07 1.55 -3.54
CA ASP A 185 -3.93 0.74 -4.39
C ASP A 185 -4.50 1.47 -5.62
N THR A 186 -3.86 2.56 -6.03
CA THR A 186 -4.24 3.23 -7.29
C THR A 186 -3.53 2.66 -8.51
N LEU A 187 -2.38 2.03 -8.29
CA LEU A 187 -1.53 1.45 -9.32
C LEU A 187 -1.21 -0.01 -8.98
N TRP A 188 -1.30 -0.88 -9.98
CA TRP A 188 -0.98 -2.29 -9.89
C TRP A 188 -0.06 -2.70 -11.03
N PHE A 189 1.04 -3.41 -10.74
CA PHE A 189 1.99 -3.84 -11.75
C PHE A 189 1.75 -5.28 -12.19
N GLY A 190 1.49 -5.46 -13.50
CA GLY A 190 1.60 -6.73 -14.20
C GLY A 190 3.01 -6.95 -14.74
N ALA A 191 3.21 -8.06 -15.43
CA ALA A 191 4.48 -8.35 -16.11
C ALA A 191 4.75 -7.40 -17.29
N ASP A 192 3.67 -6.82 -17.86
CA ASP A 192 3.65 -5.99 -19.06
C ASP A 192 3.47 -4.49 -18.78
N GLY A 193 3.33 -4.11 -17.52
CA GLY A 193 3.21 -2.70 -17.12
C GLY A 193 2.20 -2.43 -16.02
N GLY A 194 2.04 -1.15 -15.71
CA GLY A 194 1.14 -0.67 -14.67
C GLY A 194 -0.29 -0.46 -15.18
N TYR A 195 -1.25 -0.93 -14.38
CA TYR A 195 -2.68 -0.84 -14.56
C TYR A 195 -3.30 0.03 -13.46
N SER A 196 -4.47 0.62 -13.72
CA SER A 196 -5.35 0.98 -12.62
C SER A 196 -5.69 -0.27 -11.80
N PHE A 197 -5.93 -0.11 -10.50
CA PHE A 197 -6.01 -1.23 -9.56
C PHE A 197 -7.08 -2.29 -9.94
N ILE A 198 -7.27 -3.27 -9.09
CA ILE A 198 -8.13 -4.43 -9.33
C ILE A 198 -9.61 -4.02 -9.35
N SER A 199 -10.30 -4.27 -10.46
CA SER A 199 -11.65 -3.79 -10.73
C SER A 199 -12.72 -4.21 -9.69
N ALA A 200 -12.59 -5.41 -9.12
CA ALA A 200 -13.53 -5.91 -8.12
C ALA A 200 -13.37 -5.23 -6.75
N LEU A 201 -12.23 -4.59 -6.49
CA LEU A 201 -11.90 -3.94 -5.22
C LEU A 201 -12.07 -2.42 -5.28
N ALA A 202 -12.19 -1.84 -6.47
CA ALA A 202 -12.43 -0.40 -6.62
C ALA A 202 -13.91 -0.05 -6.40
N GLU A 203 -14.17 1.10 -5.78
CA GLU A 203 -15.51 1.64 -5.64
C GLU A 203 -16.01 2.28 -6.93
N ASP A 204 -15.12 2.92 -7.69
CA ASP A 204 -15.45 3.48 -9.01
C ASP A 204 -14.32 3.21 -10.02
N ASN A 205 -14.56 2.25 -10.89
CA ASN A 205 -13.60 1.83 -11.91
C ASN A 205 -13.29 2.92 -12.93
N LYS A 206 -14.27 3.74 -13.31
CA LYS A 206 -14.08 4.83 -14.28
C LYS A 206 -13.28 5.96 -13.65
N LEU A 207 -13.56 6.25 -12.39
CA LEU A 207 -12.84 7.26 -11.64
C LEU A 207 -11.39 6.83 -11.39
N SER A 208 -11.13 5.56 -11.07
CA SER A 208 -9.76 5.01 -10.91
C SER A 208 -8.91 5.28 -12.16
N VAL A 209 -9.43 4.91 -13.34
CA VAL A 209 -8.75 5.14 -14.62
C VAL A 209 -8.49 6.62 -14.86
N LYS A 210 -9.52 7.46 -14.66
CA LYS A 210 -9.43 8.92 -14.87
C LYS A 210 -8.40 9.55 -13.92
N SER A 211 -8.44 9.19 -12.65
CA SER A 211 -7.56 9.76 -11.61
C SER A 211 -6.10 9.39 -11.85
N LEU A 212 -5.84 8.13 -12.22
CA LEU A 212 -4.48 7.69 -12.55
C LEU A 212 -3.93 8.42 -13.79
N ALA A 213 -4.76 8.64 -14.81
CA ALA A 213 -4.36 9.42 -15.99
C ALA A 213 -4.09 10.89 -15.67
N LEU A 214 -4.83 11.49 -14.71
CA LEU A 214 -4.57 12.85 -14.25
C LEU A 214 -3.26 12.93 -13.46
N LEU A 215 -2.97 11.97 -12.61
CA LEU A 215 -1.70 11.87 -11.87
C LEU A 215 -0.52 11.80 -12.84
N GLU A 216 -0.58 10.90 -13.85
CA GLU A 216 0.47 10.83 -14.89
C GLU A 216 0.68 12.17 -15.58
N LYS A 217 -0.43 12.83 -15.99
CA LYS A 217 -0.38 14.13 -16.67
C LYS A 217 0.30 15.20 -15.81
N GLU A 218 0.00 15.24 -14.51
CA GLU A 218 0.60 16.20 -13.58
C GLU A 218 2.10 15.94 -13.40
N LEU A 219 2.51 14.68 -13.21
CA LEU A 219 3.93 14.31 -13.10
C LEU A 219 4.69 14.68 -14.37
N LYS A 220 4.16 14.37 -15.56
CA LYS A 220 4.77 14.75 -16.85
C LYS A 220 4.89 16.27 -17.03
N LYS A 221 3.86 17.02 -16.69
CA LYS A 221 3.84 18.48 -16.77
C LYS A 221 4.97 19.10 -15.94
N ARG A 222 5.29 18.47 -14.80
CA ARG A 222 6.34 18.92 -13.88
C ARG A 222 7.71 18.32 -14.16
N GLY A 223 7.81 17.40 -15.13
CA GLY A 223 9.08 16.69 -15.42
C GLY A 223 9.54 15.75 -14.29
N LEU A 224 8.61 15.24 -13.49
CA LEU A 224 8.91 14.37 -12.36
C LEU A 224 8.96 12.91 -12.80
N HIS A 225 10.02 12.21 -12.40
CA HIS A 225 10.27 10.80 -12.67
C HIS A 225 10.61 10.05 -11.36
N PRO A 226 9.63 9.93 -10.43
CA PRO A 226 9.89 9.26 -9.15
C PRO A 226 9.99 7.75 -9.31
N LEU A 227 10.50 7.07 -8.26
CA LEU A 227 10.25 5.65 -8.08
C LEU A 227 8.77 5.46 -7.76
N PHE A 228 8.08 4.65 -8.56
CA PHE A 228 6.68 4.25 -8.33
C PHE A 228 6.65 3.01 -7.45
N ILE A 229 6.01 3.10 -6.30
CA ILE A 229 5.99 2.08 -5.26
C ILE A 229 4.53 1.75 -4.94
N THR A 230 4.13 0.48 -5.15
CA THR A 230 2.74 0.03 -4.98
C THR A 230 2.54 -0.76 -3.69
N GLY A 231 1.33 -0.78 -3.18
CA GLY A 231 1.00 -1.53 -1.96
C GLY A 231 1.12 -3.06 -2.08
N HIS A 232 1.09 -3.64 -3.31
CA HIS A 232 0.95 -5.08 -3.49
C HIS A 232 1.82 -5.73 -4.56
N THR A 233 2.51 -4.95 -5.41
CA THR A 233 3.14 -5.52 -6.62
C THR A 233 4.54 -5.01 -6.92
N GLY A 234 5.21 -4.38 -5.97
CA GLY A 234 6.60 -3.96 -6.11
C GLY A 234 6.81 -2.50 -6.51
N TRP A 235 7.94 -2.21 -7.13
CA TRP A 235 8.35 -0.86 -7.51
C TRP A 235 9.03 -0.83 -8.87
N THR A 236 9.02 0.35 -9.52
CA THR A 236 9.74 0.61 -10.78
C THR A 236 10.22 2.05 -10.86
N ASP A 237 11.36 2.26 -11.51
CA ASP A 237 11.88 3.56 -11.91
C ASP A 237 11.51 3.91 -13.38
N ASN A 238 10.86 2.98 -14.07
CA ASN A 238 10.47 3.15 -15.46
C ASN A 238 9.08 3.81 -15.57
N PHE A 239 9.08 5.10 -15.87
CA PHE A 239 7.85 5.90 -16.01
C PHE A 239 6.89 5.33 -17.07
N ALA A 240 7.41 4.91 -18.22
CA ALA A 240 6.59 4.36 -19.29
C ALA A 240 5.94 3.03 -18.89
N PHE A 241 6.69 2.17 -18.20
CA PHE A 241 6.18 0.92 -17.65
C PHE A 241 5.08 1.18 -16.60
N ALA A 242 5.30 2.14 -15.69
CA ALA A 242 4.35 2.45 -14.62
C ALA A 242 2.95 2.83 -15.15
N PHE A 243 2.87 3.46 -16.31
CA PHE A 243 1.60 3.92 -16.89
C PHE A 243 1.21 3.21 -18.20
N ALA A 244 1.83 2.08 -18.54
CA ALA A 244 1.63 1.40 -19.81
C ALA A 244 0.16 1.05 -20.09
N HIS A 245 -0.58 0.64 -19.06
CA HIS A 245 -1.99 0.25 -19.13
C HIS A 245 -2.87 1.07 -18.18
N LYS A 246 -2.54 2.34 -17.95
CA LYS A 246 -3.27 3.23 -17.02
C LYS A 246 -4.76 3.37 -17.31
N ASN A 247 -5.17 3.18 -18.56
CA ASN A 247 -6.57 3.24 -18.99
C ASN A 247 -7.31 1.91 -18.78
N GLU A 248 -6.64 0.90 -18.23
CA GLU A 248 -7.18 -0.43 -18.01
C GLU A 248 -7.11 -0.76 -16.52
N LEU A 249 -8.13 -1.47 -16.03
CA LEU A 249 -8.09 -2.06 -14.69
C LEU A 249 -7.53 -3.48 -14.79
N CYS A 250 -6.72 -3.83 -13.81
CA CYS A 250 -6.34 -5.22 -13.65
C CYS A 250 -7.60 -6.06 -13.38
N SER A 251 -7.84 -7.03 -14.24
CA SER A 251 -8.90 -8.00 -14.07
C SER A 251 -8.30 -9.39 -13.91
N PRO A 252 -7.99 -9.81 -12.70
CA PRO A 252 -7.35 -11.09 -12.43
C PRO A 252 -8.19 -12.29 -12.87
N PHE A 253 -9.50 -12.09 -13.06
CA PHE A 253 -10.41 -13.11 -13.57
C PHE A 253 -10.36 -13.26 -15.10
N LYS A 254 -9.86 -12.25 -15.82
CA LYS A 254 -9.71 -12.28 -17.28
C LYS A 254 -8.34 -12.78 -17.75
N LYS A 255 -7.27 -12.42 -17.04
CA LYS A 255 -5.91 -12.95 -17.25
C LYS A 255 -5.75 -14.23 -16.44
N ARG A 256 -6.31 -15.32 -16.94
CA ARG A 256 -6.27 -16.60 -16.25
C ARG A 256 -4.92 -17.30 -16.49
N VAL A 257 -4.06 -17.26 -15.50
CA VAL A 257 -3.34 -18.48 -15.15
C VAL A 257 -4.01 -19.00 -13.89
N HIS A 258 -5.07 -19.76 -14.06
CA HIS A 258 -5.70 -20.46 -12.96
C HIS A 258 -5.25 -21.90 -13.00
N ASP A 259 -4.09 -22.15 -12.45
CA ASP A 259 -3.70 -23.49 -12.05
C ASP A 259 -3.88 -23.57 -10.52
N PRO A 260 -4.93 -24.24 -10.02
CA PRO A 260 -5.14 -24.42 -8.59
C PRO A 260 -4.04 -25.25 -7.93
N LEU A 261 -3.19 -25.93 -8.74
CA LEU A 261 -2.04 -26.69 -8.28
C LEU A 261 -0.73 -25.90 -8.41
N ALA A 262 -0.77 -24.68 -8.99
CA ALA A 262 0.41 -23.83 -9.05
C ALA A 262 0.95 -23.58 -7.64
N PRO A 263 2.28 -23.67 -7.44
CA PRO A 263 2.88 -23.50 -6.12
C PRO A 263 2.77 -22.07 -5.58
N TYR A 264 2.48 -21.09 -6.46
CA TYR A 264 2.44 -19.67 -6.05
C TYR A 264 1.27 -19.40 -5.09
N ASP A 265 1.61 -18.95 -3.90
CA ASP A 265 0.68 -18.42 -2.90
C ASP A 265 1.24 -17.12 -2.33
N ALA A 266 0.63 -15.99 -2.66
CA ALA A 266 1.06 -14.68 -2.18
C ALA A 266 0.94 -14.52 -0.65
N TYR A 267 0.16 -15.38 0.01
CA TYR A 267 0.02 -15.43 1.47
C TYR A 267 1.09 -16.32 2.15
N ASP A 268 1.90 -17.03 1.37
CA ASP A 268 3.05 -17.78 1.88
C ASP A 268 4.25 -16.83 1.98
N GLU A 269 4.75 -16.65 3.19
CA GLU A 269 5.90 -15.82 3.52
C GLU A 269 7.15 -16.66 3.85
N SER A 270 7.16 -17.94 3.53
CA SER A 270 8.26 -18.85 3.87
C SER A 270 9.60 -18.42 3.25
N ASP A 271 9.53 -17.67 2.16
CA ASP A 271 10.70 -17.11 1.47
C ASP A 271 11.11 -15.70 1.96
N ASP A 272 10.34 -15.08 2.85
CA ASP A 272 10.62 -13.79 3.47
C ASP A 272 11.39 -13.99 4.78
N THR A 273 12.71 -13.88 4.72
CA THR A 273 13.62 -14.24 5.82
C THR A 273 14.52 -13.08 6.21
N GLU A 274 14.98 -13.08 7.46
CA GLU A 274 15.92 -12.08 7.99
C GLU A 274 17.22 -12.01 7.16
N GLU A 275 17.73 -13.14 6.70
CA GLU A 275 18.93 -13.19 5.86
C GLU A 275 18.73 -12.43 4.55
N LYS A 276 17.60 -12.63 3.89
CA LYS A 276 17.25 -11.90 2.66
C LYS A 276 17.03 -10.41 2.92
N ALA A 277 16.38 -10.07 4.04
CA ALA A 277 16.11 -8.68 4.41
C ALA A 277 17.39 -7.86 4.64
N LYS A 278 18.45 -8.51 5.12
CA LYS A 278 19.79 -7.92 5.33
C LYS A 278 20.70 -8.02 4.11
N GLY A 279 20.23 -8.62 3.03
CA GLY A 279 20.98 -8.83 1.80
C GLY A 279 21.04 -7.61 0.89
N ALA A 280 21.10 -7.87 -0.42
CA ALA A 280 21.10 -6.81 -1.43
C ALA A 280 19.75 -6.08 -1.51
N PHE A 281 19.78 -4.87 -2.07
CA PHE A 281 18.57 -4.10 -2.33
C PHE A 281 17.54 -4.89 -3.16
N LEU A 282 16.28 -4.67 -2.85
CA LEU A 282 15.15 -5.29 -3.56
C LEU A 282 15.11 -4.81 -5.01
N LYS A 283 14.93 -5.75 -5.93
CA LYS A 283 14.90 -5.44 -7.36
C LYS A 283 13.56 -4.83 -7.77
N GLY A 284 13.62 -3.78 -8.57
CA GLY A 284 12.44 -3.24 -9.26
C GLY A 284 12.03 -4.10 -10.44
N ILE A 285 10.84 -3.83 -10.96
CA ILE A 285 10.24 -4.49 -12.13
C ILE A 285 10.21 -3.56 -13.34
N GLY A 286 9.99 -4.11 -14.53
CA GLY A 286 9.87 -3.31 -15.77
C GLY A 286 11.18 -2.67 -16.25
N ARG A 287 12.33 -3.24 -15.88
CA ARG A 287 13.65 -2.80 -16.32
C ARG A 287 14.02 -3.42 -17.65
#